data_34648b7f5db87555735d795a7a4c7637
#
_entry.id   34648b7f5db87555735d795a7a4c7637
#
_cell.length_a   1.000
_cell.length_b   1.000
_cell.length_c   1.000
_cell.angle_alpha   90.00
_cell.angle_beta   90.00
_cell.angle_gamma   90.00
#
_symmetry.space_group_name_H-M   'P 1'
#
loop_
_entity.id
_entity.type
_entity.pdbx_description
1 polymer ?
#
loop_
_entity_poly.entity_id
_entity_poly.type
_entity_poly.pdbx_seq_one_letter_code
_entity_poly.pdbx_strand_id
1 'polypeptide(L)'
;MLSGRKLRVRVAGLAAAGAIALSASAPGPAVAANPVAGNGMWIWYVSAAGGNAGAIAAKAAKYHIDTVYIKSGDGGGYWDQFSPELVSQLHALGLQVCAWQFVYGSAPVAEAQRGAEAVANGADCLVIDAESSYEGRYGQAQKYIDELRAAIGPDYPLALSSFPYVDYHPAFPYSVFLAPGAAQYNLPQLYWHAIGTSVKKGYAHTFRFNRPYDAPVDPLGQTYDDPPKKDLVRFRQYASEYGAEGVSWWSWQHTSDAEWRRVSKPLAGGVPDFDAKVRWPTLKRGNSGDLVVLAQQLLRAYEVAVDVDGTFDAGMEGAVREFQSTHGLAVTGAVGGATWGKLIERDPVRARWSSPGRSGPEAPASASLAALDPELPFTPGIP
;
A
#
# COMPACT_ATOMS: atom_id res chain seq x y z
N MET A 1 2.13 -35.82 91.68
CA MET A 1 3.34 -35.20 92.28
C MET A 1 4.25 -34.84 91.06
N LEU A 2 4.89 -33.70 91.11
CA LEU A 2 5.81 -33.09 90.11
C LEU A 2 5.09 -32.35 88.98
N SER A 3 4.86 -31.18 89.18
CA SER A 3 5.38 -29.85 88.87
C SER A 3 6.08 -29.75 87.52
N GLY A 4 5.39 -29.20 86.52
CA GLY A 4 5.91 -28.82 85.18
C GLY A 4 5.99 -27.33 85.06
N ARG A 5 7.23 -26.78 85.04
CA ARG A 5 7.52 -25.40 84.79
C ARG A 5 7.28 -25.03 83.30
N LYS A 6 6.44 -24.06 83.08
CA LYS A 6 6.25 -23.47 81.73
C LYS A 6 7.39 -22.45 81.43
N LEU A 7 8.17 -22.78 80.44
CA LEU A 7 9.20 -21.85 79.85
C LEU A 7 8.52 -20.90 78.85
N ARG A 8 8.54 -19.62 79.18
CA ARG A 8 8.07 -18.56 78.23
C ARG A 8 9.23 -18.14 77.32
N VAL A 9 9.12 -18.55 76.05
CA VAL A 9 9.99 -18.04 75.04
C VAL A 9 9.42 -16.70 74.50
N ARG A 10 10.15 -15.63 74.63
CA ARG A 10 9.85 -14.33 73.99
C ARG A 10 10.38 -14.40 72.57
N VAL A 11 9.49 -14.37 71.61
CA VAL A 11 9.84 -14.17 70.16
C VAL A 11 9.91 -12.63 69.91
N ALA A 12 11.11 -12.14 69.60
CA ALA A 12 11.29 -10.79 69.10
C ALA A 12 10.96 -10.78 67.62
N GLY A 13 9.90 -10.10 67.24
CA GLY A 13 9.53 -9.91 65.86
C GLY A 13 10.42 -8.88 65.20
N LEU A 14 11.28 -9.26 64.25
CA LEU A 14 11.90 -8.38 63.29
C LEU A 14 10.88 -8.12 62.15
N ALA A 15 10.37 -6.90 62.07
CA ALA A 15 9.61 -6.43 60.91
C ALA A 15 10.63 -6.07 59.82
N ALA A 16 10.79 -6.94 58.81
CA ALA A 16 11.49 -6.63 57.61
C ALA A 16 10.51 -5.91 56.65
N ALA A 17 10.68 -4.60 56.46
CA ALA A 17 9.99 -3.82 55.43
C ALA A 17 10.57 -4.20 54.08
N GLY A 18 9.92 -5.09 53.34
CA GLY A 18 10.23 -5.40 51.97
C GLY A 18 9.76 -4.27 51.06
N ALA A 19 10.68 -3.45 50.55
CA ALA A 19 10.38 -2.53 49.47
C ALA A 19 10.15 -3.32 48.17
N ILE A 20 8.88 -3.43 47.75
CA ILE A 20 8.53 -3.94 46.42
C ILE A 20 8.93 -2.85 45.40
N ALA A 21 10.06 -3.02 44.75
CA ALA A 21 10.42 -2.21 43.57
C ALA A 21 9.48 -2.62 42.42
N LEU A 22 8.46 -1.82 42.17
CA LEU A 22 7.73 -1.89 40.89
C LEU A 22 8.69 -1.53 39.79
N SER A 23 9.21 -2.52 39.07
CA SER A 23 9.88 -2.33 37.81
C SER A 23 8.83 -1.86 36.82
N ALA A 24 8.75 -0.56 36.56
CA ALA A 24 8.03 -0.05 35.40
C ALA A 24 8.77 -0.57 34.16
N SER A 25 8.21 -1.60 33.52
CA SER A 25 8.63 -1.98 32.17
C SER A 25 8.42 -0.76 31.28
N ALA A 26 9.48 -0.29 30.65
CA ALA A 26 9.37 0.71 29.60
C ALA A 26 8.37 0.16 28.57
N PRO A 27 7.40 0.96 28.10
CA PRO A 27 6.54 0.52 27.00
C PRO A 27 7.48 0.14 25.84
N GLY A 28 7.27 -1.07 25.31
CA GLY A 28 7.94 -1.46 24.07
C GLY A 28 7.65 -0.41 22.98
N PRO A 29 8.48 -0.32 21.93
CA PRO A 29 8.22 0.62 20.86
C PRO A 29 6.78 0.41 20.40
N ALA A 30 5.97 1.47 20.48
CA ALA A 30 4.62 1.45 19.93
C ALA A 30 4.79 1.08 18.46
N VAL A 31 4.12 0.02 18.01
CA VAL A 31 3.99 -0.26 16.58
C VAL A 31 3.41 1.04 16.01
N ALA A 32 4.14 1.67 15.09
CA ALA A 32 3.68 2.90 14.46
C ALA A 32 2.29 2.61 13.88
N ALA A 33 1.30 3.42 14.24
CA ALA A 33 -0.05 3.26 13.72
C ALA A 33 0.02 3.29 12.19
N ASN A 34 -0.76 2.44 11.52
CA ASN A 34 -0.83 2.42 10.05
C ASN A 34 -1.26 3.82 9.55
N PRO A 35 -0.38 4.59 8.87
CA PRO A 35 -0.67 5.98 8.51
C PRO A 35 -1.69 6.11 7.38
N VAL A 36 -2.06 5.02 6.72
CA VAL A 36 -3.06 5.01 5.66
C VAL A 36 -4.40 4.42 6.13
N ALA A 37 -4.50 4.06 7.43
CA ALA A 37 -5.75 3.58 8.01
C ALA A 37 -6.81 4.69 8.13
N GLY A 38 -8.08 4.28 8.23
CA GLY A 38 -9.19 5.19 8.40
C GLY A 38 -9.70 5.79 7.10
N ASN A 39 -10.05 7.07 7.12
CA ASN A 39 -10.68 7.78 6.01
C ASN A 39 -9.78 8.92 5.53
N GLY A 40 -9.27 8.82 4.33
CA GLY A 40 -8.30 9.75 3.77
C GLY A 40 -8.85 10.60 2.62
N MET A 41 -8.26 11.77 2.40
CA MET A 41 -8.63 12.66 1.30
C MET A 41 -7.39 13.23 0.63
N TRP A 42 -7.34 13.12 -0.70
CA TRP A 42 -6.23 13.60 -1.50
C TRP A 42 -6.40 15.07 -1.88
N ILE A 43 -5.34 15.84 -1.70
CA ILE A 43 -5.26 17.27 -2.04
C ILE A 43 -4.22 17.44 -3.12
N TRP A 44 -4.65 17.87 -4.31
CA TRP A 44 -3.72 18.24 -5.40
C TRP A 44 -3.18 19.64 -5.18
N TYR A 45 -4.08 20.64 -5.00
CA TYR A 45 -3.70 22.03 -4.74
C TYR A 45 -4.19 22.46 -3.37
N VAL A 46 -3.29 22.89 -2.49
CA VAL A 46 -3.62 23.44 -1.16
C VAL A 46 -4.47 24.68 -1.30
N SER A 47 -4.24 25.50 -2.34
CA SER A 47 -5.07 26.69 -2.64
C SER A 47 -6.56 26.33 -2.88
N ALA A 48 -6.81 25.21 -3.55
CA ALA A 48 -8.18 24.70 -3.76
C ALA A 48 -8.81 24.06 -2.52
N ALA A 49 -7.99 23.76 -1.50
CA ALA A 49 -8.43 23.21 -0.22
C ALA A 49 -8.63 24.30 0.87
N GLY A 50 -8.70 25.56 0.48
CA GLY A 50 -8.88 26.71 1.36
C GLY A 50 -7.58 27.46 1.68
N GLY A 51 -6.44 27.05 1.11
CA GLY A 51 -5.17 27.77 1.09
C GLY A 51 -4.38 27.80 2.40
N ASN A 52 -4.86 27.15 3.47
CA ASN A 52 -4.17 27.13 4.76
C ASN A 52 -4.58 25.94 5.64
N ALA A 53 -3.77 25.62 6.64
CA ALA A 53 -3.99 24.49 7.55
C ALA A 53 -5.34 24.58 8.32
N GLY A 54 -5.74 25.75 8.76
CA GLY A 54 -7.00 25.94 9.51
C GLY A 54 -8.23 25.57 8.69
N ALA A 55 -8.27 25.99 7.41
CA ALA A 55 -9.38 25.68 6.51
C ALA A 55 -9.42 24.17 6.19
N ILE A 56 -8.26 23.56 5.93
CA ILE A 56 -8.15 22.13 5.68
C ILE A 56 -8.62 21.34 6.91
N ALA A 57 -8.07 21.63 8.09
CA ALA A 57 -8.40 20.92 9.31
C ALA A 57 -9.88 21.07 9.72
N ALA A 58 -10.45 22.27 9.60
CA ALA A 58 -11.85 22.50 9.90
C ALA A 58 -12.77 21.67 8.99
N LYS A 59 -12.46 21.57 7.69
CA LYS A 59 -13.25 20.76 6.75
C LYS A 59 -13.01 19.27 6.97
N ALA A 60 -11.78 18.84 7.23
CA ALA A 60 -11.43 17.46 7.56
C ALA A 60 -12.18 16.99 8.81
N ALA A 61 -12.14 17.76 9.90
CA ALA A 61 -12.87 17.46 11.13
C ALA A 61 -14.40 17.38 10.91
N LYS A 62 -14.97 18.32 10.13
CA LYS A 62 -16.40 18.32 9.78
C LYS A 62 -16.82 17.02 9.08
N TYR A 63 -15.95 16.45 8.28
CA TYR A 63 -16.26 15.30 7.44
C TYR A 63 -15.54 14.01 7.85
N HIS A 64 -14.97 13.98 9.06
CA HIS A 64 -14.30 12.81 9.63
C HIS A 64 -13.21 12.23 8.69
N ILE A 65 -12.35 13.12 8.21
CA ILE A 65 -11.15 12.75 7.48
C ILE A 65 -10.00 12.64 8.49
N ASP A 66 -9.37 11.50 8.54
CA ASP A 66 -8.28 11.19 9.48
C ASP A 66 -6.93 11.62 8.89
N THR A 67 -6.74 11.38 7.59
CA THR A 67 -5.47 11.62 6.88
C THR A 67 -5.70 12.49 5.64
N VAL A 68 -4.85 13.51 5.46
CA VAL A 68 -4.77 14.26 4.20
C VAL A 68 -3.52 13.87 3.44
N TYR A 69 -3.71 13.55 2.15
CA TYR A 69 -2.62 13.24 1.23
C TYR A 69 -2.37 14.45 0.35
N ILE A 70 -1.26 15.16 0.57
CA ILE A 70 -0.98 16.45 -0.10
C ILE A 70 0.12 16.26 -1.14
N LYS A 71 -0.09 16.77 -2.36
CA LYS A 71 0.93 16.73 -3.42
C LYS A 71 2.19 17.47 -2.99
N SER A 72 3.30 16.76 -2.98
CA SER A 72 4.62 17.26 -2.59
C SER A 72 5.61 17.32 -3.76
N GLY A 73 5.31 16.66 -4.87
CA GLY A 73 6.22 16.63 -6.00
C GLY A 73 5.62 16.07 -7.27
N ASP A 74 6.30 16.36 -8.38
CA ASP A 74 5.97 15.88 -9.72
C ASP A 74 7.28 15.61 -10.47
N GLY A 75 7.59 14.35 -10.73
CA GLY A 75 8.90 13.93 -11.20
C GLY A 75 10.02 14.44 -10.30
N GLY A 76 11.01 15.09 -10.89
CA GLY A 76 12.14 15.73 -10.19
C GLY A 76 11.82 17.12 -9.61
N GLY A 77 10.60 17.62 -9.74
CA GLY A 77 10.18 18.93 -9.22
C GLY A 77 9.52 18.81 -7.85
N TYR A 78 9.95 19.64 -6.90
CA TYR A 78 9.29 19.77 -5.60
C TYR A 78 8.15 20.79 -5.66
N TRP A 79 7.07 20.58 -4.90
CA TRP A 79 5.94 21.48 -4.82
C TRP A 79 5.94 22.21 -3.47
N ASP A 80 6.30 23.49 -3.48
CA ASP A 80 6.48 24.35 -2.28
C ASP A 80 5.23 24.45 -1.39
N GLN A 81 4.06 24.07 -1.92
CA GLN A 81 2.84 23.97 -1.10
C GLN A 81 2.96 22.94 0.04
N PHE A 82 3.82 21.91 -0.11
CA PHE A 82 4.11 20.95 0.93
C PHE A 82 5.30 21.45 1.75
N SER A 83 5.04 22.42 2.64
CA SER A 83 6.07 23.03 3.48
C SER A 83 6.06 22.48 4.91
N PRO A 84 7.21 22.53 5.62
CA PRO A 84 7.27 22.13 7.03
C PRO A 84 6.30 22.91 7.91
N GLU A 85 6.03 24.19 7.57
CA GLU A 85 5.08 25.04 8.31
C GLU A 85 3.65 24.53 8.15
N LEU A 86 3.24 24.20 6.91
CA LEU A 86 1.90 23.64 6.67
C LEU A 86 1.72 22.31 7.41
N VAL A 87 2.69 21.41 7.29
CA VAL A 87 2.66 20.08 7.94
C VAL A 87 2.57 20.23 9.44
N SER A 88 3.45 21.05 10.05
CA SER A 88 3.45 21.31 11.49
C SER A 88 2.12 21.89 11.99
N GLN A 89 1.51 22.82 11.24
CA GLN A 89 0.23 23.39 11.58
C GLN A 89 -0.92 22.36 11.50
N LEU A 90 -0.91 21.48 10.50
CA LEU A 90 -1.90 20.42 10.36
C LEU A 90 -1.78 19.38 11.48
N HIS A 91 -0.56 19.00 11.87
CA HIS A 91 -0.30 18.15 13.03
C HIS A 91 -0.81 18.78 14.33
N ALA A 92 -0.56 20.06 14.53
CA ALA A 92 -1.05 20.80 15.70
C ALA A 92 -2.59 20.85 15.77
N LEU A 93 -3.26 20.68 14.63
CA LEU A 93 -4.72 20.59 14.50
C LEU A 93 -5.24 19.15 14.50
N GLY A 94 -4.38 18.16 14.75
CA GLY A 94 -4.73 16.74 14.93
C GLY A 94 -4.94 15.94 13.66
N LEU A 95 -4.44 16.43 12.52
CA LEU A 95 -4.50 15.70 11.25
C LEU A 95 -3.21 14.92 11.01
N GLN A 96 -3.35 13.73 10.48
CA GLN A 96 -2.27 12.99 9.86
C GLN A 96 -2.01 13.51 8.45
N VAL A 97 -0.74 13.67 8.08
CA VAL A 97 -0.34 14.33 6.83
C VAL A 97 0.62 13.44 6.05
N CYS A 98 0.12 12.80 5.00
CA CYS A 98 0.94 12.07 4.05
C CYS A 98 1.29 12.95 2.84
N ALA A 99 2.52 12.85 2.39
CA ALA A 99 2.93 13.42 1.11
C ALA A 99 2.58 12.46 -0.03
N TRP A 100 2.26 12.96 -1.22
CA TRP A 100 2.24 12.15 -2.43
C TRP A 100 3.01 12.82 -3.56
N GLN A 101 3.73 11.99 -4.31
CA GLN A 101 4.57 12.41 -5.43
C GLN A 101 4.22 11.59 -6.66
N PHE A 102 3.89 12.27 -7.77
CA PHE A 102 3.81 11.62 -9.07
C PHE A 102 5.21 11.38 -9.62
N VAL A 103 5.50 10.17 -10.10
CA VAL A 103 6.82 9.76 -10.56
C VAL A 103 6.77 9.15 -11.97
N TYR A 104 7.78 9.47 -12.79
CA TYR A 104 7.85 9.07 -14.21
C TYR A 104 8.91 7.99 -14.49
N GLY A 105 9.89 7.82 -13.59
CA GLY A 105 11.05 6.97 -13.82
C GLY A 105 12.02 7.53 -14.89
N SER A 106 11.86 8.80 -15.26
CA SER A 106 12.78 9.47 -16.18
C SER A 106 14.06 9.95 -15.51
N ALA A 107 13.97 10.29 -14.22
CA ALA A 107 15.08 10.74 -13.38
C ALA A 107 14.98 10.13 -11.97
N PRO A 108 15.05 8.78 -11.81
CA PRO A 108 14.69 8.10 -10.57
C PRO A 108 15.44 8.58 -9.32
N VAL A 109 16.71 9.02 -9.48
CA VAL A 109 17.48 9.59 -8.35
C VAL A 109 16.92 10.94 -7.93
N ALA A 110 16.66 11.85 -8.90
CA ALA A 110 16.09 13.16 -8.59
C ALA A 110 14.66 13.04 -8.05
N GLU A 111 13.86 12.12 -8.59
CA GLU A 111 12.51 11.81 -8.10
C GLU A 111 12.57 11.29 -6.64
N ALA A 112 13.49 10.38 -6.33
CA ALA A 112 13.70 9.88 -4.96
C ALA A 112 14.12 10.99 -3.98
N GLN A 113 14.97 11.92 -4.41
CA GLN A 113 15.37 13.07 -3.59
C GLN A 113 14.18 13.97 -3.25
N ARG A 114 13.24 14.19 -4.19
CA ARG A 114 12.02 14.98 -3.91
C ARG A 114 11.10 14.28 -2.92
N GLY A 115 10.96 12.94 -3.03
CA GLY A 115 10.25 12.16 -2.03
C GLY A 115 10.89 12.26 -0.63
N ALA A 116 12.21 12.14 -0.56
CA ALA A 116 12.96 12.28 0.69
C ALA A 116 12.84 13.69 1.31
N GLU A 117 12.77 14.74 0.48
CA GLU A 117 12.53 16.11 0.93
C GLU A 117 11.15 16.27 1.59
N ALA A 118 10.11 15.64 1.03
CA ALA A 118 8.79 15.65 1.67
C ALA A 118 8.78 14.94 3.03
N VAL A 119 9.53 13.85 3.17
CA VAL A 119 9.74 13.16 4.45
C VAL A 119 10.47 14.08 5.44
N ALA A 120 11.53 14.75 5.02
CA ALA A 120 12.28 15.69 5.85
C ALA A 120 11.43 16.90 6.29
N ASN A 121 10.43 17.28 5.50
CA ASN A 121 9.47 18.34 5.82
C ASN A 121 8.35 17.87 6.77
N GLY A 122 8.42 16.64 7.28
CA GLY A 122 7.59 16.14 8.37
C GLY A 122 6.37 15.31 7.95
N ALA A 123 6.32 14.81 6.71
CA ALA A 123 5.25 13.88 6.32
C ALA A 123 5.22 12.66 7.25
N ASP A 124 4.02 12.16 7.57
CA ASP A 124 3.84 10.91 8.35
C ASP A 124 3.99 9.67 7.47
N CYS A 125 3.73 9.81 6.19
CA CYS A 125 3.99 8.79 5.16
C CYS A 125 4.26 9.45 3.80
N LEU A 126 4.87 8.68 2.90
CA LEU A 126 5.03 9.08 1.50
C LEU A 126 4.31 8.08 0.61
N VAL A 127 3.48 8.60 -0.31
CA VAL A 127 2.83 7.79 -1.34
C VAL A 127 3.52 8.02 -2.68
N ILE A 128 4.01 6.95 -3.27
CA ILE A 128 4.55 6.90 -4.63
C ILE A 128 3.38 6.75 -5.58
N ASP A 129 3.09 7.77 -6.37
CA ASP A 129 2.08 7.72 -7.43
C ASP A 129 2.79 7.40 -8.75
N ALA A 130 2.84 6.10 -9.07
CA ALA A 130 3.54 5.56 -10.22
C ALA A 130 2.56 4.87 -11.16
N GLU A 131 2.61 5.20 -12.44
CA GLU A 131 1.63 4.77 -13.43
C GLU A 131 2.29 4.28 -14.73
N SER A 132 1.61 4.43 -15.89
CA SER A 132 2.01 3.88 -17.18
C SER A 132 3.44 4.23 -17.62
N SER A 133 3.96 5.37 -17.18
CA SER A 133 5.35 5.75 -17.46
C SER A 133 6.38 4.76 -16.90
N TYR A 134 6.01 3.97 -15.90
CA TYR A 134 6.87 2.93 -15.34
C TYR A 134 6.73 1.56 -16.01
N GLU A 135 5.79 1.36 -16.94
CA GLU A 135 5.65 0.07 -17.62
C GLU A 135 6.94 -0.33 -18.35
N GLY A 136 7.45 -1.53 -18.06
CA GLY A 136 8.71 -2.05 -18.54
C GLY A 136 9.97 -1.42 -17.92
N ARG A 137 9.85 -0.54 -16.94
CA ARG A 137 10.96 0.20 -16.33
C ARG A 137 11.38 -0.35 -14.95
N TYR A 138 11.62 -1.66 -14.87
CA TYR A 138 12.00 -2.34 -13.62
C TYR A 138 13.30 -1.77 -13.01
N GLY A 139 14.32 -1.52 -13.84
CA GLY A 139 15.58 -0.96 -13.37
C GLY A 139 15.44 0.45 -12.81
N GLN A 140 14.60 1.29 -13.41
CA GLN A 140 14.30 2.64 -12.92
C GLN A 140 13.49 2.59 -11.62
N ALA A 141 12.50 1.69 -11.54
CA ALA A 141 11.73 1.46 -10.31
C ALA A 141 12.65 1.01 -9.16
N GLN A 142 13.53 0.04 -9.42
CA GLN A 142 14.52 -0.41 -8.44
C GLN A 142 15.44 0.73 -8.00
N LYS A 143 15.96 1.52 -8.97
CA LYS A 143 16.83 2.65 -8.67
C LYS A 143 16.13 3.70 -7.80
N TYR A 144 14.87 4.02 -8.13
CA TYR A 144 14.05 4.96 -7.34
C TYR A 144 13.86 4.45 -5.91
N ILE A 145 13.45 3.20 -5.73
CA ILE A 145 13.22 2.61 -4.40
C ILE A 145 14.51 2.53 -3.59
N ASP A 146 15.61 2.08 -4.19
CA ASP A 146 16.89 1.94 -3.49
C ASP A 146 17.42 3.31 -3.01
N GLU A 147 17.35 4.36 -3.85
CA GLU A 147 17.74 5.71 -3.49
C GLU A 147 16.82 6.32 -2.43
N LEU A 148 15.51 6.15 -2.59
CA LEU A 148 14.54 6.67 -1.62
C LEU A 148 14.73 6.01 -0.25
N ARG A 149 14.84 4.68 -0.20
CA ARG A 149 15.06 3.94 1.06
C ARG A 149 16.40 4.27 1.72
N ALA A 150 17.43 4.49 0.94
CA ALA A 150 18.72 4.95 1.48
C ALA A 150 18.59 6.31 2.18
N ALA A 151 17.70 7.19 1.71
CA ALA A 151 17.50 8.52 2.27
C ALA A 151 16.54 8.55 3.47
N ILE A 152 15.43 7.78 3.42
CA ILE A 152 14.37 7.84 4.44
C ILE A 152 14.43 6.71 5.48
N GLY A 153 15.28 5.71 5.26
CA GLY A 153 15.37 4.52 6.11
C GLY A 153 14.40 3.39 5.72
N PRO A 154 14.63 2.16 6.24
CA PRO A 154 13.87 0.97 5.85
C PRO A 154 12.44 0.96 6.42
N ASP A 155 12.23 1.56 7.60
CA ASP A 155 10.98 1.45 8.37
C ASP A 155 10.01 2.61 8.14
N TYR A 156 10.46 3.68 7.44
CA TYR A 156 9.59 4.81 7.19
C TYR A 156 8.36 4.40 6.37
N PRO A 157 7.13 4.82 6.74
CA PRO A 157 5.91 4.43 6.05
C PRO A 157 5.89 4.88 4.59
N LEU A 158 5.87 3.93 3.67
CA LEU A 158 5.87 4.14 2.23
C LEU A 158 4.74 3.36 1.60
N ALA A 159 3.95 4.01 0.75
CA ALA A 159 2.85 3.40 0.02
C ALA A 159 3.05 3.53 -1.49
N LEU A 160 2.49 2.59 -2.25
CA LEU A 160 2.33 2.66 -3.69
C LEU A 160 0.88 3.04 -4.01
N SER A 161 0.66 4.06 -4.83
CA SER A 161 -0.59 4.29 -5.54
C SER A 161 -0.36 4.00 -7.02
N SER A 162 -1.20 3.13 -7.61
CA SER A 162 -1.09 2.72 -9.01
C SER A 162 -2.41 2.09 -9.50
N PHE A 163 -2.37 1.49 -10.68
CA PHE A 163 -3.54 0.84 -11.28
C PHE A 163 -4.16 -0.24 -10.39
N PRO A 164 -5.49 -0.34 -10.33
CA PRO A 164 -6.16 -1.35 -9.51
C PRO A 164 -6.09 -2.75 -10.10
N TYR A 165 -5.95 -2.87 -11.43
CA TYR A 165 -6.01 -4.13 -12.18
C TYR A 165 -4.63 -4.49 -12.73
N VAL A 166 -3.87 -5.24 -11.94
CA VAL A 166 -2.50 -5.67 -12.26
C VAL A 166 -2.42 -6.41 -13.60
N ASP A 167 -3.41 -7.23 -13.91
CA ASP A 167 -3.47 -8.02 -15.14
C ASP A 167 -3.74 -7.19 -16.41
N TYR A 168 -4.24 -5.95 -16.26
CA TYR A 168 -4.40 -5.01 -17.37
C TYR A 168 -3.12 -4.19 -17.61
N HIS A 169 -2.22 -4.15 -16.63
CA HIS A 169 -0.93 -3.47 -16.67
C HIS A 169 0.22 -4.43 -16.38
N PRO A 170 0.36 -5.53 -17.15
CA PRO A 170 1.29 -6.61 -16.85
C PRO A 170 2.77 -6.21 -16.91
N ALA A 171 3.10 -5.10 -17.57
CA ALA A 171 4.46 -4.58 -17.64
C ALA A 171 4.81 -3.60 -16.51
N PHE A 172 3.86 -3.21 -15.66
CA PHE A 172 4.13 -2.34 -14.52
C PHE A 172 4.86 -3.11 -13.41
N PRO A 173 5.97 -2.57 -12.85
CA PRO A 173 6.84 -3.29 -11.93
C PRO A 173 6.33 -3.34 -10.47
N TYR A 174 5.13 -3.88 -10.25
CA TYR A 174 4.57 -4.05 -8.89
C TYR A 174 5.50 -4.85 -7.98
N SER A 175 6.13 -5.92 -8.51
CA SER A 175 7.07 -6.76 -7.77
C SER A 175 8.35 -6.04 -7.32
N VAL A 176 8.61 -4.84 -7.84
CA VAL A 176 9.67 -3.95 -7.38
C VAL A 176 9.16 -2.95 -6.36
N PHE A 177 8.05 -2.28 -6.64
CA PHE A 177 7.48 -1.28 -5.73
C PHE A 177 6.91 -1.87 -4.45
N LEU A 178 6.38 -3.10 -4.48
CA LEU A 178 5.81 -3.83 -3.34
C LEU A 178 6.74 -4.95 -2.82
N ALA A 179 8.02 -4.95 -3.24
CA ALA A 179 9.00 -5.90 -2.71
C ALA A 179 9.23 -5.70 -1.20
N PRO A 180 9.63 -6.73 -0.46
CA PRO A 180 10.08 -6.56 0.92
C PRO A 180 11.15 -5.47 1.03
N GLY A 181 10.93 -4.52 1.96
CA GLY A 181 11.79 -3.34 2.11
C GLY A 181 11.54 -2.21 1.10
N ALA A 182 10.56 -2.34 0.19
CA ALA A 182 10.04 -1.26 -0.65
C ALA A 182 8.78 -0.63 -0.01
N ALA A 183 7.68 -0.40 -0.74
CA ALA A 183 6.44 0.11 -0.15
C ALA A 183 5.75 -0.95 0.72
N GLN A 184 5.34 -0.56 1.93
CA GLN A 184 4.62 -1.43 2.86
C GLN A 184 3.12 -1.47 2.59
N TYR A 185 2.55 -0.45 1.93
CA TYR A 185 1.11 -0.30 1.70
C TYR A 185 0.83 -0.17 0.21
N ASN A 186 -0.33 -0.68 -0.22
CA ASN A 186 -0.80 -0.59 -1.60
C ASN A 186 -2.15 0.13 -1.65
N LEU A 187 -2.19 1.28 -2.32
CA LEU A 187 -3.36 2.14 -2.47
C LEU A 187 -3.83 2.15 -3.92
N PRO A 188 -4.39 1.04 -4.45
CA PRO A 188 -4.79 0.96 -5.84
C PRO A 188 -5.91 1.96 -6.16
N GLN A 189 -5.78 2.66 -7.29
CA GLN A 189 -6.70 3.70 -7.78
C GLN A 189 -7.99 3.06 -8.33
N LEU A 190 -8.83 2.52 -7.42
CA LEU A 190 -10.07 1.85 -7.80
C LEU A 190 -11.18 2.87 -8.13
N TYR A 191 -11.03 3.53 -9.26
CA TYR A 191 -11.99 4.50 -9.80
C TYR A 191 -13.12 3.79 -10.56
N TRP A 192 -13.94 3.04 -9.83
CA TRP A 192 -14.93 2.11 -10.38
C TRP A 192 -15.89 2.75 -11.39
N HIS A 193 -16.29 4.01 -11.18
CA HIS A 193 -17.22 4.71 -12.07
C HIS A 193 -16.55 5.06 -13.40
N ALA A 194 -15.34 5.63 -13.35
CA ALA A 194 -14.56 5.95 -14.53
C ALA A 194 -14.14 4.66 -15.30
N ILE A 195 -13.81 3.58 -14.60
CA ILE A 195 -13.52 2.27 -15.21
C ILE A 195 -14.77 1.65 -15.87
N GLY A 196 -15.96 2.13 -15.54
CA GLY A 196 -17.21 1.56 -16.06
C GLY A 196 -17.63 0.23 -15.44
N THR A 197 -17.24 -0.01 -14.17
CA THR A 197 -17.57 -1.23 -13.44
C THR A 197 -18.40 -0.96 -12.19
N SER A 198 -18.97 -2.01 -11.59
CA SER A 198 -19.60 -1.87 -10.28
C SER A 198 -18.56 -1.96 -9.16
N VAL A 199 -18.80 -1.27 -8.03
CA VAL A 199 -17.93 -1.36 -6.84
C VAL A 199 -17.60 -2.81 -6.47
N LYS A 200 -18.61 -3.70 -6.45
CA LYS A 200 -18.42 -5.12 -6.14
C LYS A 200 -17.42 -5.82 -7.08
N LYS A 201 -17.58 -5.61 -8.38
CA LYS A 201 -16.67 -6.22 -9.38
C LYS A 201 -15.28 -5.62 -9.29
N GLY A 202 -15.19 -4.29 -9.09
CA GLY A 202 -13.93 -3.58 -8.91
C GLY A 202 -13.14 -4.16 -7.75
N TYR A 203 -13.74 -4.27 -6.56
CA TYR A 203 -13.09 -4.88 -5.39
C TYR A 203 -12.65 -6.32 -5.65
N ALA A 204 -13.54 -7.16 -6.19
CA ALA A 204 -13.23 -8.56 -6.44
C ALA A 204 -12.03 -8.73 -7.39
N HIS A 205 -11.93 -7.88 -8.42
CA HIS A 205 -10.82 -7.89 -9.37
C HIS A 205 -9.54 -7.36 -8.73
N THR A 206 -9.59 -6.17 -8.13
CA THR A 206 -8.44 -5.54 -7.45
C THR A 206 -7.82 -6.49 -6.44
N PHE A 207 -8.59 -6.99 -5.48
CA PHE A 207 -8.05 -7.85 -4.43
C PHE A 207 -7.54 -9.19 -4.95
N ARG A 208 -8.16 -9.75 -6.01
CA ARG A 208 -7.68 -10.99 -6.63
C ARG A 208 -6.25 -10.87 -7.16
N PHE A 209 -5.96 -9.79 -7.88
CA PHE A 209 -4.68 -9.63 -8.59
C PHE A 209 -3.61 -8.94 -7.77
N ASN A 210 -3.99 -8.19 -6.71
CA ASN A 210 -3.04 -7.60 -5.77
C ASN A 210 -2.63 -8.56 -4.64
N ARG A 211 -3.46 -9.56 -4.31
CA ARG A 211 -3.18 -10.52 -3.24
C ARG A 211 -1.80 -11.19 -3.28
N PRO A 212 -1.24 -11.59 -4.46
CA PRO A 212 0.07 -12.25 -4.49
C PRO A 212 1.24 -11.43 -3.95
N TYR A 213 1.12 -10.09 -3.93
CA TYR A 213 2.19 -9.21 -3.44
C TYR A 213 2.25 -9.12 -1.91
N ASP A 214 1.29 -9.69 -1.20
CA ASP A 214 1.22 -9.78 0.26
C ASP A 214 1.33 -8.43 1.00
N ALA A 215 1.01 -7.34 0.33
CA ALA A 215 0.92 -6.00 0.91
C ALA A 215 -0.53 -5.69 1.31
N PRO A 216 -0.77 -5.00 2.45
CA PRO A 216 -2.07 -4.45 2.79
C PRO A 216 -2.63 -3.60 1.65
N VAL A 217 -3.91 -3.80 1.32
CA VAL A 217 -4.59 -3.10 0.21
C VAL A 217 -5.65 -2.17 0.78
N ASP A 218 -5.38 -0.86 0.69
CA ASP A 218 -6.26 0.22 1.15
C ASP A 218 -6.70 1.08 -0.04
N PRO A 219 -7.82 0.77 -0.71
CA PRO A 219 -8.13 1.32 -2.02
C PRO A 219 -8.40 2.82 -2.02
N LEU A 220 -7.90 3.50 -3.07
CA LEU A 220 -8.21 4.87 -3.41
C LEU A 220 -9.46 4.92 -4.30
N GLY A 221 -10.56 5.47 -3.78
CA GLY A 221 -11.83 5.64 -4.48
C GLY A 221 -11.95 7.00 -5.15
N GLN A 222 -12.93 7.14 -6.06
CA GLN A 222 -13.20 8.41 -6.75
C GLN A 222 -14.36 9.19 -6.14
N THR A 223 -14.25 10.51 -6.17
CA THR A 223 -15.31 11.48 -5.90
C THR A 223 -15.50 12.50 -7.03
N TYR A 224 -14.68 12.38 -8.08
CA TYR A 224 -14.84 13.15 -9.32
C TYR A 224 -15.81 12.43 -10.26
N ASP A 225 -16.31 13.17 -11.27
CA ASP A 225 -17.22 12.64 -12.31
C ASP A 225 -18.58 12.15 -11.74
N ASP A 226 -19.03 12.78 -10.65
CA ASP A 226 -20.35 12.57 -10.02
C ASP A 226 -20.79 11.10 -9.85
N PRO A 227 -19.98 10.23 -9.22
CA PRO A 227 -20.34 8.82 -9.05
C PRO A 227 -21.63 8.67 -8.24
N PRO A 228 -22.42 7.61 -8.47
CA PRO A 228 -23.66 7.38 -7.72
C PRO A 228 -23.40 7.40 -6.20
N LYS A 229 -24.11 8.25 -5.48
CA LYS A 229 -23.86 8.49 -4.02
C LYS A 229 -23.99 7.22 -3.16
N LYS A 230 -24.82 6.25 -3.59
CA LYS A 230 -24.93 4.93 -2.96
C LYS A 230 -23.64 4.13 -3.09
N ASP A 231 -22.89 4.32 -4.18
CA ASP A 231 -21.67 3.55 -4.45
C ASP A 231 -20.51 4.02 -3.58
N LEU A 232 -20.45 5.31 -3.19
CA LEU A 232 -19.50 5.79 -2.18
C LEU A 232 -19.70 5.09 -0.81
N VAL A 233 -20.94 4.83 -0.42
CA VAL A 233 -21.25 4.04 0.77
C VAL A 233 -20.84 2.58 0.58
N ARG A 234 -21.18 2.00 -0.59
CA ARG A 234 -20.81 0.62 -0.93
C ARG A 234 -19.31 0.41 -0.98
N PHE A 235 -18.56 1.39 -1.51
CA PHE A 235 -17.10 1.35 -1.55
C PHE A 235 -16.51 1.11 -0.16
N ARG A 236 -16.93 1.88 0.84
CA ARG A 236 -16.47 1.71 2.24
C ARG A 236 -16.94 0.39 2.86
N GLN A 237 -18.15 -0.06 2.54
CA GLN A 237 -18.65 -1.34 3.00
C GLN A 237 -17.80 -2.50 2.46
N TYR A 238 -17.49 -2.49 1.14
CA TYR A 238 -16.63 -3.49 0.56
C TYR A 238 -15.19 -3.43 1.09
N ALA A 239 -14.66 -2.23 1.36
CA ALA A 239 -13.35 -2.11 2.01
C ALA A 239 -13.31 -2.90 3.33
N SER A 240 -14.32 -2.71 4.19
CA SER A 240 -14.46 -3.47 5.44
C SER A 240 -14.54 -4.98 5.22
N GLU A 241 -15.32 -5.45 4.22
CA GLU A 241 -15.45 -6.88 3.90
C GLU A 241 -14.15 -7.52 3.41
N TYR A 242 -13.34 -6.74 2.68
CA TYR A 242 -12.05 -7.22 2.16
C TYR A 242 -10.91 -7.02 3.15
N GLY A 243 -11.17 -6.49 4.34
CA GLY A 243 -10.18 -6.31 5.41
C GLY A 243 -9.24 -5.13 5.18
N ALA A 244 -9.62 -4.15 4.35
CA ALA A 244 -8.88 -2.90 4.25
C ALA A 244 -8.96 -2.13 5.57
N GLU A 245 -7.84 -1.59 6.02
CA GLU A 245 -7.75 -0.77 7.23
C GLU A 245 -8.08 0.70 6.94
N GLY A 246 -7.94 1.12 5.69
CA GLY A 246 -8.24 2.46 5.22
C GLY A 246 -8.95 2.49 3.87
N VAL A 247 -9.51 3.65 3.58
CA VAL A 247 -9.94 4.09 2.24
C VAL A 247 -9.54 5.54 2.07
N SER A 248 -9.24 5.94 0.85
CA SER A 248 -9.00 7.34 0.54
C SER A 248 -9.74 7.77 -0.72
N TRP A 249 -9.82 9.09 -0.96
CA TRP A 249 -10.69 9.65 -1.99
C TRP A 249 -9.96 10.65 -2.88
N TRP A 250 -10.01 10.43 -4.16
CA TRP A 250 -9.55 11.35 -5.19
C TRP A 250 -10.72 12.15 -5.72
N SER A 251 -10.79 13.44 -5.49
CA SER A 251 -9.91 14.30 -4.73
C SER A 251 -10.68 15.45 -4.07
N TRP A 252 -10.07 16.15 -3.14
CA TRP A 252 -10.65 17.26 -2.36
C TRP A 252 -11.36 18.31 -3.21
N GLN A 253 -10.71 18.79 -4.28
CA GLN A 253 -11.22 19.85 -5.12
C GLN A 253 -12.35 19.40 -6.05
N HIS A 254 -12.48 18.11 -6.31
CA HIS A 254 -13.53 17.57 -7.18
C HIS A 254 -14.73 16.99 -6.41
N THR A 255 -14.62 16.93 -5.08
CA THR A 255 -15.68 16.37 -4.23
C THR A 255 -16.78 17.38 -3.98
N SER A 256 -17.98 17.12 -4.48
CA SER A 256 -19.18 17.94 -4.19
C SER A 256 -19.64 17.81 -2.73
N ASP A 257 -20.44 18.77 -2.26
CA ASP A 257 -21.00 18.72 -0.90
C ASP A 257 -21.82 17.45 -0.63
N ALA A 258 -22.48 16.92 -1.66
CA ALA A 258 -23.24 15.68 -1.53
C ALA A 258 -22.31 14.46 -1.32
N GLU A 259 -21.17 14.43 -1.98
CA GLU A 259 -20.16 13.37 -1.82
C GLU A 259 -19.43 13.51 -0.50
N TRP A 260 -19.03 14.73 -0.10
CA TRP A 260 -18.47 14.98 1.23
C TRP A 260 -19.33 14.37 2.33
N ARG A 261 -20.65 14.54 2.28
CA ARG A 261 -21.58 13.93 3.24
C ARG A 261 -21.62 12.40 3.17
N ARG A 262 -21.22 11.79 2.06
CA ARG A 262 -21.22 10.32 1.89
C ARG A 262 -19.89 9.68 2.32
N VAL A 263 -18.78 10.34 2.07
CA VAL A 263 -17.45 9.87 2.51
C VAL A 263 -17.15 10.24 3.96
N SER A 264 -18.00 11.04 4.62
CA SER A 264 -17.79 11.63 5.95
C SER A 264 -17.93 10.66 7.12
N LYS A 265 -17.77 9.38 6.92
CA LYS A 265 -17.88 8.38 7.99
C LYS A 265 -16.64 7.51 8.00
N PRO A 266 -16.27 6.90 9.16
CA PRO A 266 -15.30 5.82 9.20
C PRO A 266 -15.70 4.68 8.27
N LEU A 267 -14.82 3.69 8.07
CA LEU A 267 -15.17 2.46 7.38
C LEU A 267 -16.51 1.94 7.88
N ALA A 268 -17.44 1.72 6.96
CA ALA A 268 -18.77 1.23 7.29
C ALA A 268 -18.70 -0.25 7.66
N GLY A 269 -19.64 -0.72 8.47
CA GLY A 269 -19.87 -2.17 8.61
C GLY A 269 -20.16 -2.79 7.25
N GLY A 270 -19.90 -4.10 7.13
CA GLY A 270 -19.92 -4.82 5.87
C GLY A 270 -21.25 -4.81 5.10
N VAL A 271 -21.23 -5.45 3.95
CA VAL A 271 -22.43 -5.66 3.11
C VAL A 271 -23.20 -6.85 3.68
N PRO A 272 -24.50 -6.70 4.02
CA PRO A 272 -25.29 -7.81 4.53
C PRO A 272 -25.21 -9.05 3.60
N ASP A 273 -25.06 -10.23 4.19
CA ASP A 273 -24.98 -11.53 3.52
C ASP A 273 -23.87 -11.64 2.45
N PHE A 274 -22.81 -10.84 2.60
CA PHE A 274 -21.65 -10.89 1.73
C PHE A 274 -20.40 -11.34 2.51
N ASP A 275 -19.74 -12.35 1.98
CA ASP A 275 -18.44 -12.83 2.46
C ASP A 275 -17.41 -12.63 1.34
N ALA A 276 -16.39 -11.85 1.62
CA ALA A 276 -15.33 -11.54 0.66
C ALA A 276 -14.43 -12.76 0.43
N LYS A 277 -14.75 -13.54 -0.59
CA LYS A 277 -13.88 -14.66 -1.01
C LYS A 277 -12.84 -14.14 -1.99
N VAL A 278 -11.68 -13.75 -1.47
CA VAL A 278 -10.56 -13.33 -2.32
C VAL A 278 -10.02 -14.55 -3.06
N ARG A 279 -10.22 -14.57 -4.36
CA ARG A 279 -9.67 -15.59 -5.25
C ARG A 279 -8.21 -15.30 -5.55
N TRP A 280 -7.47 -16.31 -5.97
CA TRP A 280 -6.12 -16.16 -6.50
C TRP A 280 -6.15 -16.03 -8.02
N PRO A 281 -5.22 -15.26 -8.61
CA PRO A 281 -4.99 -15.36 -10.05
C PRO A 281 -4.44 -16.75 -10.40
N THR A 282 -4.57 -17.15 -11.66
CA THR A 282 -3.96 -18.38 -12.15
C THR A 282 -2.96 -18.04 -13.23
N LEU A 283 -1.72 -18.50 -13.07
CA LEU A 283 -0.68 -18.39 -14.08
C LEU A 283 -0.40 -19.77 -14.69
N LYS A 284 -0.18 -19.77 -15.97
CA LYS A 284 0.13 -20.98 -16.75
C LYS A 284 0.98 -20.63 -17.96
N ARG A 285 1.50 -21.62 -18.64
CA ARG A 285 2.28 -21.44 -19.85
C ARG A 285 1.56 -20.53 -20.87
N GLY A 286 2.31 -19.55 -21.38
CA GLY A 286 1.84 -18.50 -22.27
C GLY A 286 1.45 -17.20 -21.55
N ASN A 287 1.39 -17.17 -20.21
CA ASN A 287 1.25 -15.89 -19.49
C ASN A 287 2.58 -15.15 -19.43
N SER A 288 2.52 -13.82 -19.33
CA SER A 288 3.68 -12.95 -19.12
C SER A 288 3.30 -11.76 -18.23
N GLY A 289 4.31 -11.05 -17.73
CA GLY A 289 4.12 -9.85 -16.94
C GLY A 289 4.59 -9.98 -15.50
N ASP A 290 4.28 -8.95 -14.70
CA ASP A 290 4.85 -8.78 -13.36
C ASP A 290 4.41 -9.86 -12.36
N LEU A 291 3.19 -10.40 -12.48
CA LEU A 291 2.78 -11.56 -11.67
C LEU A 291 3.63 -12.81 -11.96
N VAL A 292 4.11 -12.96 -13.21
CA VAL A 292 5.04 -14.05 -13.55
C VAL A 292 6.41 -13.77 -12.95
N VAL A 293 6.91 -12.51 -13.02
CA VAL A 293 8.13 -12.07 -12.33
C VAL A 293 8.06 -12.42 -10.86
N LEU A 294 6.96 -12.04 -10.18
CA LEU A 294 6.77 -12.34 -8.76
C LEU A 294 6.81 -13.85 -8.48
N ALA A 295 6.10 -14.65 -9.29
CA ALA A 295 6.10 -16.11 -9.12
C ALA A 295 7.50 -16.72 -9.32
N GLN A 296 8.27 -16.21 -10.27
CA GLN A 296 9.67 -16.63 -10.50
C GLN A 296 10.57 -16.24 -9.32
N GLN A 297 10.42 -15.03 -8.77
CA GLN A 297 11.15 -14.59 -7.57
C GLN A 297 10.80 -15.44 -6.34
N LEU A 298 9.54 -15.80 -6.17
CA LEU A 298 9.07 -16.68 -5.09
C LEU A 298 9.57 -18.11 -5.25
N LEU A 299 9.59 -18.67 -6.47
CA LEU A 299 10.19 -19.99 -6.73
C LEU A 299 11.68 -20.01 -6.35
N ARG A 300 12.42 -18.94 -6.66
CA ARG A 300 13.83 -18.79 -6.23
C ARG A 300 13.98 -18.75 -4.70
N ALA A 301 13.01 -18.22 -3.96
CA ALA A 301 13.03 -18.25 -2.50
C ALA A 301 12.94 -19.69 -1.94
N TYR A 302 12.44 -20.62 -2.74
CA TYR A 302 12.45 -22.07 -2.45
C TYR A 302 13.58 -22.82 -3.15
N GLU A 303 14.61 -22.11 -3.63
CA GLU A 303 15.79 -22.67 -4.29
C GLU A 303 15.47 -23.40 -5.61
N VAL A 304 14.29 -23.16 -6.19
CA VAL A 304 13.94 -23.69 -7.50
C VAL A 304 14.61 -22.83 -8.58
N ALA A 305 15.37 -23.49 -9.45
CA ALA A 305 16.08 -22.81 -10.53
C ALA A 305 15.10 -22.34 -11.61
N VAL A 306 14.96 -21.02 -11.77
CA VAL A 306 14.12 -20.39 -12.81
C VAL A 306 14.69 -19.03 -13.15
N ASP A 307 14.61 -18.62 -14.42
CA ASP A 307 14.96 -17.26 -14.83
C ASP A 307 13.85 -16.29 -14.40
N VAL A 308 14.24 -15.06 -14.03
CA VAL A 308 13.29 -13.99 -13.68
C VAL A 308 13.19 -13.03 -14.86
N ASP A 309 12.37 -13.39 -15.83
CA ASP A 309 12.18 -12.66 -17.09
C ASP A 309 10.71 -12.24 -17.33
N GLY A 310 9.80 -12.68 -16.44
CA GLY A 310 8.39 -12.40 -16.56
C GLY A 310 7.67 -13.23 -17.64
N THR A 311 8.25 -14.33 -18.10
CA THR A 311 7.66 -15.21 -19.11
C THR A 311 7.34 -16.58 -18.50
N PHE A 312 6.11 -17.02 -18.60
CA PHE A 312 5.73 -18.37 -18.20
C PHE A 312 5.90 -19.33 -19.38
N ASP A 313 7.12 -19.78 -19.58
CA ASP A 313 7.50 -20.71 -20.64
C ASP A 313 7.46 -22.18 -20.20
N ALA A 314 8.03 -23.09 -20.98
CA ALA A 314 8.12 -24.52 -20.64
C ALA A 314 9.06 -24.77 -19.46
N GLY A 315 10.14 -23.98 -19.33
CA GLY A 315 11.09 -24.07 -18.21
C GLY A 315 10.40 -23.72 -16.90
N MET A 316 9.70 -22.59 -16.85
CA MET A 316 8.91 -22.20 -15.67
C MET A 316 7.80 -23.23 -15.36
N GLU A 317 7.12 -23.80 -16.36
CA GLU A 317 6.13 -24.86 -16.11
C GLU A 317 6.78 -26.06 -15.43
N GLY A 318 7.97 -26.46 -15.87
CA GLY A 318 8.78 -27.51 -15.23
C GLY A 318 9.14 -27.19 -13.79
N ALA A 319 9.62 -25.99 -13.54
CA ALA A 319 9.94 -25.46 -12.20
C ALA A 319 8.71 -25.46 -11.26
N VAL A 320 7.56 -25.07 -11.77
CA VAL A 320 6.28 -25.11 -10.99
C VAL A 320 5.90 -26.56 -10.67
N ARG A 321 6.05 -27.51 -11.60
CA ARG A 321 5.77 -28.94 -11.34
C ARG A 321 6.72 -29.53 -10.29
N GLU A 322 7.99 -29.19 -10.34
CA GLU A 322 8.98 -29.58 -9.35
C GLU A 322 8.62 -29.03 -7.97
N PHE A 323 8.34 -27.73 -7.89
CA PHE A 323 7.88 -27.09 -6.64
C PHE A 323 6.63 -27.76 -6.07
N GLN A 324 5.62 -28.03 -6.91
CA GLN A 324 4.38 -28.67 -6.49
C GLN A 324 4.63 -30.08 -5.94
N SER A 325 5.45 -30.86 -6.63
CA SER A 325 5.80 -32.23 -6.22
C SER A 325 6.54 -32.25 -4.88
N THR A 326 7.55 -31.40 -4.70
CA THR A 326 8.34 -31.32 -3.47
C THR A 326 7.55 -30.84 -2.26
N HIS A 327 6.48 -30.07 -2.48
CA HIS A 327 5.65 -29.53 -1.40
C HIS A 327 4.30 -30.25 -1.24
N GLY A 328 4.13 -31.43 -1.86
CA GLY A 328 2.91 -32.23 -1.70
C GLY A 328 1.65 -31.59 -2.29
N LEU A 329 1.82 -30.71 -3.28
CA LEU A 329 0.71 -30.07 -3.98
C LEU A 329 0.31 -30.88 -5.23
N ALA A 330 -0.89 -30.66 -5.75
CA ALA A 330 -1.31 -31.21 -7.03
C ALA A 330 -0.37 -30.72 -8.15
N VAL A 331 0.27 -31.65 -8.88
CA VAL A 331 1.27 -31.34 -9.92
C VAL A 331 0.58 -30.95 -11.22
N THR A 332 0.10 -29.71 -11.29
CA THR A 332 -0.65 -29.18 -12.45
C THR A 332 0.25 -28.45 -13.45
N GLY A 333 1.39 -27.94 -13.02
CA GLY A 333 2.25 -27.03 -13.79
C GLY A 333 1.73 -25.61 -13.88
N ALA A 334 0.61 -25.29 -13.22
CA ALA A 334 0.04 -23.96 -13.16
C ALA A 334 0.13 -23.39 -11.74
N VAL A 335 0.37 -22.08 -11.58
CA VAL A 335 0.34 -21.39 -10.29
C VAL A 335 -1.09 -21.00 -9.98
N GLY A 336 -1.82 -21.89 -9.33
CA GLY A 336 -3.19 -21.65 -8.81
C GLY A 336 -3.19 -21.35 -7.32
N GLY A 337 -4.38 -21.31 -6.69
CA GLY A 337 -4.55 -20.88 -5.30
C GLY A 337 -3.69 -21.64 -4.28
N ALA A 338 -3.62 -22.97 -4.37
CA ALA A 338 -2.79 -23.77 -3.47
C ALA A 338 -1.29 -23.49 -3.67
N THR A 339 -0.86 -23.29 -4.93
CA THR A 339 0.52 -22.97 -5.26
C THR A 339 0.89 -21.57 -4.77
N TRP A 340 0.06 -20.55 -5.02
CA TRP A 340 0.27 -19.20 -4.51
C TRP A 340 0.35 -19.19 -2.98
N GLY A 341 -0.64 -19.84 -2.30
CA GLY A 341 -0.65 -19.89 -0.84
C GLY A 341 0.62 -20.49 -0.25
N LYS A 342 1.27 -21.44 -0.95
CA LYS A 342 2.56 -22.00 -0.51
C LYS A 342 3.74 -21.10 -0.87
N LEU A 343 3.71 -20.46 -2.04
CA LEU A 343 4.79 -19.59 -2.50
C LEU A 343 4.99 -18.38 -1.59
N ILE A 344 3.90 -17.70 -1.20
CA ILE A 344 3.96 -16.48 -0.37
C ILE A 344 4.31 -16.72 1.11
N GLU A 345 4.52 -17.97 1.55
CA GLU A 345 5.07 -18.24 2.89
C GLU A 345 6.53 -17.78 3.03
N ARG A 346 7.17 -17.39 1.93
CA ARG A 346 8.52 -16.82 1.91
C ARG A 346 8.54 -15.51 1.13
N ASP A 347 9.40 -14.60 1.57
CA ASP A 347 9.68 -13.38 0.83
C ASP A 347 10.31 -13.68 -0.54
N PRO A 348 9.91 -12.96 -1.60
CA PRO A 348 10.48 -13.13 -2.92
C PRO A 348 11.97 -12.74 -2.94
N VAL A 349 12.80 -13.51 -3.64
CA VAL A 349 14.19 -13.14 -3.91
C VAL A 349 14.20 -11.98 -4.92
N ARG A 350 14.55 -10.79 -4.47
CA ARG A 350 14.60 -9.60 -5.35
C ARG A 350 15.54 -9.84 -6.54
N ALA A 351 15.03 -9.71 -7.74
CA ALA A 351 15.85 -9.67 -8.92
C ALA A 351 16.66 -8.36 -8.97
N ARG A 352 17.82 -8.38 -9.62
CA ARG A 352 18.59 -7.17 -9.93
C ARG A 352 18.31 -6.78 -11.37
N TRP A 353 17.73 -5.60 -11.54
CA TRP A 353 17.40 -5.06 -12.83
C TRP A 353 18.47 -4.05 -13.29
N SER A 354 19.04 -4.24 -14.48
CA SER A 354 20.05 -3.33 -15.02
C SER A 354 19.40 -2.05 -15.57
N SER A 355 19.99 -0.88 -15.29
CA SER A 355 19.65 0.39 -15.94
C SER A 355 20.81 0.82 -16.83
N PRO A 356 20.58 1.44 -18.03
CA PRO A 356 19.33 1.66 -18.74
C PRO A 356 19.10 0.58 -19.81
N GLY A 357 17.99 -0.10 -19.78
CA GLY A 357 17.59 -1.05 -20.81
C GLY A 357 16.26 -1.69 -20.40
N ARG A 358 15.48 -2.14 -21.35
CA ARG A 358 14.32 -2.97 -21.09
C ARG A 358 14.80 -4.28 -20.45
N SER A 359 14.63 -4.41 -19.16
CA SER A 359 14.87 -5.63 -18.42
C SER A 359 13.62 -5.93 -17.59
N GLY A 360 12.63 -6.46 -18.22
CA GLY A 360 11.33 -6.82 -17.66
C GLY A 360 10.37 -7.19 -18.78
N PRO A 361 9.16 -7.68 -18.47
CA PRO A 361 8.15 -8.02 -19.46
C PRO A 361 7.90 -6.86 -20.40
N GLU A 362 7.87 -7.12 -21.71
CA GLU A 362 7.46 -6.10 -22.68
C GLU A 362 5.97 -5.78 -22.50
N ALA A 363 5.64 -4.48 -22.56
CA ALA A 363 4.25 -4.08 -22.69
C ALA A 363 3.68 -4.65 -24.00
N PRO A 364 2.45 -5.16 -24.03
CA PRO A 364 1.83 -5.59 -25.27
C PRO A 364 1.78 -4.40 -26.24
N ALA A 365 2.04 -4.63 -27.52
CA ALA A 365 2.22 -3.63 -28.57
C ALA A 365 1.02 -2.68 -28.81
N SER A 366 -0.08 -2.85 -28.11
CA SER A 366 -1.33 -2.12 -28.30
C SER A 366 -1.63 -1.02 -27.27
N ALA A 367 -0.77 -0.74 -26.30
CA ALA A 367 -1.00 0.28 -25.28
C ALA A 367 -0.16 1.54 -25.49
N SER A 368 -0.29 2.17 -26.65
CA SER A 368 0.12 3.58 -26.81
C SER A 368 -1.05 4.48 -26.43
N LEU A 369 -1.18 4.79 -25.15
CA LEU A 369 -2.04 5.88 -24.71
C LEU A 369 -1.21 7.16 -24.70
N ALA A 370 -1.71 8.17 -25.43
CA ALA A 370 -1.15 9.50 -25.50
C ALA A 370 -0.89 10.07 -24.10
N ALA A 371 0.23 10.78 -23.95
CA ALA A 371 0.51 11.57 -22.76
C ALA A 371 -0.70 12.46 -22.46
N LEU A 372 -1.33 12.22 -21.30
CA LEU A 372 -2.46 13.03 -20.86
C LEU A 372 -1.93 14.38 -20.38
N ASP A 373 -2.59 15.44 -20.84
CA ASP A 373 -2.37 16.81 -20.41
C ASP A 373 -2.51 16.89 -18.88
N PRO A 374 -1.50 17.37 -18.13
CA PRO A 374 -1.56 17.47 -16.69
C PRO A 374 -2.66 18.41 -16.17
N GLU A 375 -3.31 19.18 -17.01
CA GLU A 375 -4.42 20.08 -16.64
C GLU A 375 -5.80 19.43 -16.73
N LEU A 376 -5.93 18.25 -17.32
CA LEU A 376 -7.20 17.52 -17.35
C LEU A 376 -7.32 16.59 -16.14
N PRO A 377 -8.53 16.43 -15.57
CA PRO A 377 -8.73 15.42 -14.56
C PRO A 377 -8.36 14.06 -15.17
N PHE A 378 -7.42 13.38 -14.54
CA PHE A 378 -6.92 12.07 -14.94
C PHE A 378 -8.08 11.18 -15.39
N THR A 379 -8.09 10.79 -16.65
CA THR A 379 -9.00 9.75 -17.13
C THR A 379 -8.23 8.43 -17.06
N PRO A 380 -8.62 7.48 -16.17
CA PRO A 380 -7.97 6.18 -16.13
C PRO A 380 -8.02 5.59 -17.54
N GLY A 381 -6.89 5.07 -18.01
CA GLY A 381 -6.85 4.39 -19.31
C GLY A 381 -7.92 3.30 -19.35
N ILE A 382 -8.94 3.51 -20.18
CA ILE A 382 -9.97 2.51 -20.48
C ILE A 382 -9.31 1.50 -21.42
N PRO A 383 -9.52 0.18 -21.20
CA PRO A 383 -8.99 -0.88 -22.04
C PRO A 383 -9.46 -0.79 -23.50
#